data_39a354f9b78b6e4d4059ff718651916e
#
_entry.id   39a354f9b78b6e4d4059ff718651916e
#
_cell.length_a   1.000
_cell.length_b   1.000
_cell.length_c   1.000
_cell.angle_alpha   90.00
_cell.angle_beta   90.00
_cell.angle_gamma   90.00
#
_symmetry.space_group_name_H-M   'P 1'
#
loop_
_entity.id
_entity.type
_entity.pdbx_description
1 polymer ?
#
loop_
_entity_poly.entity_id
_entity_poly.type
_entity_poly.pdbx_seq_one_letter_code
_entity_poly.pdbx_strand_id
1 'polypeptide(L)'
;MAVMAVAVLASCGGAGVGTGKVTMKDVKDTISYSIGMGRAVRVYKDQLSYEMLDSATLKAFVKGFIDASKNTDDKDKLAYAIGFEIGCQEMSQAYIGLSENLFGEGEEFNRTNYIAGFCDGMLDRWDIMSFDEADATSNRLYEYLLTNQYSKFREENQAFLEEKAKEENVVKTESGLLYEVLKRGHGGPKPKADSDVEVRYRGELIDGTKFGESTTPVTLNLAGVIKGWTEGLQLMSEGDKYRFYIPAELAYGEQGAGGNIKPHATLVFEVELVNIK
;
A
#
# COMPACT_ATOMS: atom_id res chain seq x y z
N MET A 1 -13.71 -57.15 4.43
CA MET A 1 -14.46 -55.89 4.20
C MET A 1 -15.13 -55.51 5.51
N ALA A 2 -14.57 -54.54 6.23
CA ALA A 2 -15.18 -54.09 7.49
C ALA A 2 -16.27 -53.08 7.15
N VAL A 3 -17.49 -53.43 7.42
CA VAL A 3 -18.65 -52.53 7.35
C VAL A 3 -18.55 -51.63 8.58
N MET A 4 -18.07 -50.40 8.37
CA MET A 4 -18.22 -49.37 9.40
C MET A 4 -19.70 -49.06 9.57
N ALA A 5 -20.23 -49.44 10.72
CA ALA A 5 -21.55 -49.00 11.16
C ALA A 5 -21.52 -47.48 11.38
N VAL A 6 -22.10 -46.71 10.46
CA VAL A 6 -22.29 -45.27 10.64
C VAL A 6 -23.43 -45.11 11.66
N ALA A 7 -23.09 -44.70 12.88
CA ALA A 7 -24.08 -44.29 13.87
C ALA A 7 -24.88 -43.11 13.32
N VAL A 8 -26.18 -43.33 13.10
CA VAL A 8 -27.11 -42.27 12.72
C VAL A 8 -27.30 -41.35 13.92
N LEU A 9 -26.50 -40.29 14.00
CA LEU A 9 -26.73 -39.22 14.94
C LEU A 9 -27.95 -38.40 14.48
N ALA A 10 -29.08 -38.65 15.12
CA ALA A 10 -30.24 -37.79 15.01
C ALA A 10 -29.91 -36.45 15.66
N SER A 11 -29.37 -35.50 14.86
CA SER A 11 -29.12 -34.12 15.30
C SER A 11 -30.45 -33.42 15.48
N CYS A 12 -30.79 -33.06 16.72
CA CYS A 12 -31.86 -32.11 17.02
C CYS A 12 -31.57 -30.77 16.34
N GLY A 13 -32.51 -30.36 15.48
CA GLY A 13 -32.36 -29.19 14.62
C GLY A 13 -32.16 -27.88 15.38
N GLY A 14 -31.01 -27.30 15.22
CA GLY A 14 -30.88 -25.85 15.28
C GLY A 14 -31.67 -25.23 14.13
N ALA A 15 -32.38 -24.14 14.37
CA ALA A 15 -33.13 -23.41 13.35
C ALA A 15 -32.19 -23.00 12.21
N GLY A 16 -32.15 -23.81 11.17
CA GLY A 16 -31.25 -23.65 10.03
C GLY A 16 -31.67 -22.45 9.22
N VAL A 17 -30.69 -21.66 8.82
CA VAL A 17 -30.87 -20.60 7.84
C VAL A 17 -31.28 -21.24 6.50
N GLY A 18 -32.60 -21.51 6.32
CA GLY A 18 -33.20 -21.81 5.02
C GLY A 18 -32.81 -23.11 4.29
N THR A 19 -32.02 -24.01 4.88
CA THR A 19 -31.59 -25.28 4.22
C THR A 19 -32.59 -26.43 4.33
N GLY A 20 -33.67 -26.29 5.12
CA GLY A 20 -34.57 -27.39 5.43
C GLY A 20 -33.99 -28.37 6.46
N LYS A 21 -34.72 -29.46 6.71
CA LYS A 21 -34.30 -30.51 7.67
C LYS A 21 -33.22 -31.37 7.06
N VAL A 22 -32.02 -31.35 7.62
CA VAL A 22 -30.92 -32.23 7.22
C VAL A 22 -31.19 -33.64 7.68
N THR A 23 -31.08 -34.59 6.78
CA THR A 23 -31.18 -36.00 7.08
C THR A 23 -29.93 -36.73 6.63
N MET A 24 -29.38 -37.56 7.49
CA MET A 24 -28.20 -38.40 7.23
C MET A 24 -28.62 -39.85 7.14
N LYS A 25 -29.18 -40.24 5.99
CA LYS A 25 -29.75 -41.61 5.80
C LYS A 25 -28.71 -42.61 5.32
N ASP A 26 -27.71 -42.14 4.60
CA ASP A 26 -26.71 -42.98 4.00
C ASP A 26 -25.31 -42.34 3.98
N VAL A 27 -24.34 -43.04 3.41
CA VAL A 27 -22.96 -42.63 3.30
C VAL A 27 -22.83 -41.37 2.40
N LYS A 28 -23.67 -41.23 1.37
CA LYS A 28 -23.63 -40.05 0.48
C LYS A 28 -24.08 -38.80 1.22
N ASP A 29 -25.13 -38.90 2.02
CA ASP A 29 -25.59 -37.78 2.85
C ASP A 29 -24.50 -37.34 3.81
N THR A 30 -23.85 -38.29 4.49
CA THR A 30 -22.77 -38.05 5.44
C THR A 30 -21.56 -37.40 4.78
N ILE A 31 -21.11 -37.92 3.63
CA ILE A 31 -19.97 -37.40 2.88
C ILE A 31 -20.29 -35.99 2.36
N SER A 32 -21.47 -35.78 1.77
CA SER A 32 -21.88 -34.47 1.24
C SER A 32 -21.86 -33.39 2.32
N TYR A 33 -22.43 -33.68 3.49
CA TYR A 33 -22.40 -32.75 4.62
C TYR A 33 -20.98 -32.46 5.11
N SER A 34 -20.16 -33.52 5.26
CA SER A 34 -18.78 -33.39 5.76
C SER A 34 -17.90 -32.61 4.82
N ILE A 35 -18.03 -32.79 3.49
CA ILE A 35 -17.31 -32.03 2.49
C ILE A 35 -17.75 -30.57 2.53
N GLY A 36 -19.05 -30.26 2.57
CA GLY A 36 -19.59 -28.92 2.66
C GLY A 36 -19.06 -28.15 3.87
N MET A 37 -19.12 -28.78 5.05
CA MET A 37 -18.57 -28.20 6.29
C MET A 37 -17.06 -27.96 6.21
N GLY A 38 -16.32 -28.97 5.72
CA GLY A 38 -14.86 -28.86 5.59
C GLY A 38 -14.43 -27.75 4.64
N ARG A 39 -15.14 -27.54 3.52
CA ARG A 39 -14.88 -26.44 2.59
C ARG A 39 -15.19 -25.08 3.23
N ALA A 40 -16.33 -24.95 3.90
CA ALA A 40 -16.72 -23.71 4.55
C ALA A 40 -15.65 -23.24 5.56
N VAL A 41 -15.14 -24.16 6.38
CA VAL A 41 -14.14 -23.83 7.42
C VAL A 41 -12.75 -23.61 6.82
N ARG A 42 -12.26 -24.53 5.97
CA ARG A 42 -10.86 -24.51 5.51
C ARG A 42 -10.60 -23.55 4.35
N VAL A 43 -11.62 -23.24 3.55
CA VAL A 43 -11.43 -22.44 2.33
C VAL A 43 -11.98 -21.02 2.50
N TYR A 44 -13.12 -20.85 3.12
CA TYR A 44 -13.83 -19.56 3.11
C TYR A 44 -13.78 -18.83 4.44
N LYS A 45 -13.84 -19.50 5.58
CA LYS A 45 -13.91 -18.83 6.88
C LYS A 45 -12.67 -18.01 7.19
N ASP A 46 -11.48 -18.48 6.76
CA ASP A 46 -10.22 -17.79 6.95
C ASP A 46 -10.01 -16.64 5.94
N GLN A 47 -10.78 -16.62 4.84
CA GLN A 47 -10.75 -15.54 3.83
C GLN A 47 -11.72 -14.40 4.14
N LEU A 48 -12.72 -14.66 5.00
CA LEU A 48 -13.60 -13.59 5.47
C LEU A 48 -12.83 -12.68 6.43
N SER A 49 -12.78 -11.39 6.14
CA SER A 49 -12.14 -10.41 7.03
C SER A 49 -12.75 -10.47 8.43
N TYR A 50 -11.97 -10.13 9.44
CA TYR A 50 -12.43 -10.10 10.84
C TYR A 50 -13.69 -9.24 11.03
N GLU A 51 -13.88 -8.21 10.21
CA GLU A 51 -15.05 -7.32 10.23
C GLU A 51 -16.34 -8.00 9.74
N MET A 52 -16.23 -9.06 8.93
CA MET A 52 -17.37 -9.83 8.42
C MET A 52 -17.76 -11.02 9.29
N LEU A 53 -17.07 -11.26 10.41
CA LEU A 53 -17.29 -12.45 11.25
C LEU A 53 -18.33 -12.26 12.35
N ASP A 54 -19.03 -11.12 12.43
CA ASP A 54 -20.17 -11.02 13.33
C ASP A 54 -21.34 -11.92 12.91
N SER A 55 -22.18 -12.27 13.87
CA SER A 55 -23.23 -13.26 13.64
C SER A 55 -24.33 -12.82 12.65
N ALA A 56 -24.46 -11.52 12.38
CA ALA A 56 -25.45 -10.98 11.46
C ALA A 56 -24.92 -11.03 10.01
N THR A 57 -23.68 -10.61 9.78
CA THR A 57 -23.04 -10.67 8.48
C THR A 57 -22.80 -12.10 8.02
N LEU A 58 -22.41 -13.01 8.92
CA LEU A 58 -22.33 -14.43 8.60
C LEU A 58 -23.68 -15.05 8.19
N LYS A 59 -24.78 -14.64 8.81
CA LYS A 59 -26.13 -15.08 8.39
C LYS A 59 -26.49 -14.56 7.00
N ALA A 60 -26.15 -13.32 6.70
CA ALA A 60 -26.35 -12.73 5.37
C ALA A 60 -25.52 -13.46 4.31
N PHE A 61 -24.24 -13.75 4.59
CA PHE A 61 -23.38 -14.56 3.72
C PHE A 61 -23.96 -15.93 3.46
N VAL A 62 -24.35 -16.68 4.51
CA VAL A 62 -24.95 -18.02 4.38
C VAL A 62 -26.26 -17.97 3.57
N LYS A 63 -27.08 -16.93 3.78
CA LYS A 63 -28.30 -16.73 2.99
C LYS A 63 -27.96 -16.53 1.51
N GLY A 64 -27.02 -15.67 1.19
CA GLY A 64 -26.55 -15.44 -0.20
C GLY A 64 -26.06 -16.73 -0.86
N PHE A 65 -25.25 -17.54 -0.14
CA PHE A 65 -24.80 -18.84 -0.61
C PHE A 65 -25.97 -19.81 -0.93
N ILE A 66 -26.97 -19.90 -0.03
CA ILE A 66 -28.15 -20.73 -0.23
C ILE A 66 -28.97 -20.26 -1.44
N ASP A 67 -29.18 -18.96 -1.55
CA ASP A 67 -29.96 -18.38 -2.66
C ASP A 67 -29.23 -18.61 -4.01
N ALA A 68 -27.92 -18.47 -4.06
CA ALA A 68 -27.12 -18.78 -5.23
C ALA A 68 -27.16 -20.27 -5.59
N SER A 69 -27.02 -21.17 -4.60
CA SER A 69 -27.01 -22.63 -4.82
C SER A 69 -28.31 -23.18 -5.41
N LYS A 70 -29.43 -22.49 -5.20
CA LYS A 70 -30.73 -22.83 -5.76
C LYS A 70 -30.98 -22.32 -7.17
N ASN A 71 -30.11 -21.48 -7.68
CA ASN A 71 -30.29 -20.73 -8.92
C ASN A 71 -29.10 -20.86 -9.88
N THR A 72 -28.39 -21.96 -9.84
CA THR A 72 -27.16 -22.20 -10.65
C THR A 72 -27.41 -22.18 -12.15
N ASP A 73 -28.66 -22.45 -12.58
CA ASP A 73 -29.04 -22.50 -14.00
C ASP A 73 -29.73 -21.20 -14.48
N ASP A 74 -29.96 -20.24 -13.56
CA ASP A 74 -30.57 -18.95 -13.86
C ASP A 74 -29.49 -17.93 -14.22
N LYS A 75 -29.32 -17.69 -15.53
CA LYS A 75 -28.27 -16.79 -16.05
C LYS A 75 -28.39 -15.37 -15.55
N ASP A 76 -29.59 -14.85 -15.35
CA ASP A 76 -29.79 -13.47 -14.90
C ASP A 76 -29.37 -13.29 -13.44
N LYS A 77 -29.72 -14.28 -12.59
CA LYS A 77 -29.28 -14.26 -11.19
C LYS A 77 -27.80 -14.51 -11.03
N LEU A 78 -27.21 -15.36 -11.88
CA LEU A 78 -25.76 -15.55 -11.90
C LEU A 78 -25.05 -14.26 -12.32
N ALA A 79 -25.50 -13.62 -13.39
CA ALA A 79 -24.97 -12.32 -13.84
C ALA A 79 -25.10 -11.23 -12.78
N TYR A 80 -26.26 -11.18 -12.09
CA TYR A 80 -26.45 -10.26 -10.96
C TYR A 80 -25.46 -10.52 -9.82
N ALA A 81 -25.24 -11.77 -9.45
CA ALA A 81 -24.29 -12.13 -8.38
C ALA A 81 -22.84 -11.72 -8.74
N ILE A 82 -22.44 -11.97 -9.98
CA ILE A 82 -21.13 -11.56 -10.49
C ILE A 82 -21.00 -10.02 -10.49
N GLY A 83 -22.01 -9.32 -11.00
CA GLY A 83 -22.03 -7.86 -11.02
C GLY A 83 -21.98 -7.24 -9.63
N PHE A 84 -22.64 -7.87 -8.65
CA PHE A 84 -22.59 -7.44 -7.25
C PHE A 84 -21.18 -7.61 -6.66
N GLU A 85 -20.53 -8.76 -6.89
CA GLU A 85 -19.16 -9.02 -6.44
C GLU A 85 -18.17 -8.03 -7.04
N ILE A 86 -18.22 -7.82 -8.36
CA ILE A 86 -17.38 -6.86 -9.07
C ILE A 86 -17.61 -5.45 -8.53
N GLY A 87 -18.87 -5.03 -8.34
CA GLY A 87 -19.21 -3.70 -7.82
C GLY A 87 -18.69 -3.47 -6.41
N CYS A 88 -18.76 -4.47 -5.53
CA CYS A 88 -18.18 -4.39 -4.20
C CYS A 88 -16.65 -4.24 -4.25
N GLN A 89 -15.98 -5.07 -5.05
CA GLN A 89 -14.53 -5.03 -5.21
C GLN A 89 -14.06 -3.72 -5.83
N GLU A 90 -14.71 -3.29 -6.92
CA GLU A 90 -14.39 -2.06 -7.61
C GLU A 90 -14.50 -0.84 -6.70
N MET A 91 -15.62 -0.71 -5.98
CA MET A 91 -15.88 0.45 -5.14
C MET A 91 -15.11 0.47 -3.82
N SER A 92 -14.65 -0.68 -3.31
CA SER A 92 -13.89 -0.74 -2.06
C SER A 92 -12.38 -0.65 -2.24
N GLN A 93 -11.87 -0.99 -3.40
CA GLN A 93 -10.41 -1.06 -3.64
C GLN A 93 -9.97 -0.16 -4.79
N ALA A 94 -10.46 -0.43 -6.01
CA ALA A 94 -9.99 0.29 -7.19
C ALA A 94 -10.40 1.77 -7.17
N TYR A 95 -11.66 2.05 -6.91
CA TYR A 95 -12.20 3.41 -6.87
C TYR A 95 -11.50 4.28 -5.79
N ILE A 96 -11.40 3.79 -4.56
CA ILE A 96 -10.77 4.53 -3.46
C ILE A 96 -9.28 4.70 -3.73
N GLY A 97 -8.57 3.61 -4.04
CA GLY A 97 -7.13 3.67 -4.27
C GLY A 97 -6.72 4.57 -5.45
N LEU A 98 -7.50 4.57 -6.55
CA LEU A 98 -7.27 5.49 -7.66
C LEU A 98 -7.57 6.94 -7.28
N SER A 99 -8.64 7.18 -6.50
CA SER A 99 -9.00 8.52 -6.06
C SER A 99 -7.92 9.13 -5.17
N GLU A 100 -7.48 8.38 -4.16
CA GLU A 100 -6.41 8.82 -3.24
C GLU A 100 -5.08 9.02 -3.95
N ASN A 101 -4.75 8.17 -4.92
CA ASN A 101 -3.53 8.30 -5.71
C ASN A 101 -3.51 9.56 -6.58
N LEU A 102 -4.67 10.00 -7.07
CA LEU A 102 -4.77 11.14 -7.98
C LEU A 102 -5.05 12.47 -7.27
N PHE A 103 -5.81 12.45 -6.19
CA PHE A 103 -6.30 13.68 -5.53
C PHE A 103 -5.77 13.85 -4.10
N GLY A 104 -5.23 12.80 -3.49
CA GLY A 104 -4.74 12.78 -2.11
C GLY A 104 -5.64 12.00 -1.17
N GLU A 105 -5.12 11.74 0.04
CA GLU A 105 -5.81 10.96 1.07
C GLU A 105 -7.16 11.59 1.45
N GLY A 106 -8.21 10.78 1.41
CA GLY A 106 -9.57 11.20 1.74
C GLY A 106 -10.33 11.92 0.62
N GLU A 107 -9.72 12.11 -0.54
CA GLU A 107 -10.37 12.66 -1.73
C GLU A 107 -10.96 11.54 -2.60
N GLU A 108 -12.11 11.78 -3.18
CA GLU A 108 -12.81 10.81 -4.03
C GLU A 108 -13.20 11.39 -5.39
N PHE A 109 -13.25 10.54 -6.41
CA PHE A 109 -13.92 10.83 -7.67
C PHE A 109 -15.39 11.16 -7.43
N ASN A 110 -16.02 11.82 -8.40
CA ASN A 110 -17.47 11.88 -8.40
C ASN A 110 -18.05 10.47 -8.58
N ARG A 111 -18.51 9.89 -7.50
CA ARG A 111 -18.99 8.50 -7.42
C ARG A 111 -20.12 8.21 -8.42
N THR A 112 -21.03 9.15 -8.60
CA THR A 112 -22.15 9.00 -9.55
C THR A 112 -21.63 8.93 -10.97
N ASN A 113 -20.70 9.79 -11.36
CA ASN A 113 -20.13 9.80 -12.70
C ASN A 113 -19.28 8.56 -12.96
N TYR A 114 -18.52 8.10 -11.95
CA TYR A 114 -17.74 6.87 -12.06
C TYR A 114 -18.62 5.65 -12.33
N ILE A 115 -19.67 5.48 -11.53
CA ILE A 115 -20.65 4.38 -11.70
C ILE A 115 -21.36 4.48 -13.06
N ALA A 116 -21.76 5.68 -13.48
CA ALA A 116 -22.41 5.89 -14.77
C ALA A 116 -21.49 5.49 -15.93
N GLY A 117 -20.24 5.95 -15.92
CA GLY A 117 -19.24 5.57 -16.94
C GLY A 117 -18.98 4.06 -16.99
N PHE A 118 -18.87 3.42 -15.82
CA PHE A 118 -18.74 1.95 -15.74
C PHE A 118 -19.95 1.24 -16.38
N CYS A 119 -21.16 1.67 -16.03
CA CYS A 119 -22.38 1.07 -16.59
C CYS A 119 -22.51 1.30 -18.09
N ASP A 120 -22.18 2.50 -18.58
CA ASP A 120 -22.24 2.82 -19.99
C ASP A 120 -21.23 2.01 -20.79
N GLY A 121 -20.00 1.84 -20.28
CA GLY A 121 -19.01 0.96 -20.87
C GLY A 121 -19.44 -0.50 -20.94
N MET A 122 -20.06 -1.02 -19.88
CA MET A 122 -20.56 -2.41 -19.84
C MET A 122 -21.75 -2.67 -20.78
N LEU A 123 -22.50 -1.62 -21.10
CA LEU A 123 -23.72 -1.72 -21.92
C LEU A 123 -23.55 -1.18 -23.34
N ASP A 124 -22.30 -0.88 -23.75
CA ASP A 124 -21.96 -0.30 -25.05
C ASP A 124 -22.77 0.97 -25.37
N ARG A 125 -22.94 1.83 -24.36
CA ARG A 125 -23.62 3.12 -24.49
C ARG A 125 -22.62 4.26 -24.61
N TRP A 126 -22.60 4.91 -25.76
CA TRP A 126 -21.59 5.91 -26.12
C TRP A 126 -22.18 7.30 -26.35
N ASP A 127 -23.30 7.63 -25.69
CA ASP A 127 -24.02 8.89 -25.87
C ASP A 127 -23.29 10.12 -25.32
N ILE A 128 -22.50 9.92 -24.27
CA ILE A 128 -21.73 11.00 -23.62
C ILE A 128 -20.33 11.07 -24.21
N MET A 129 -19.68 9.93 -24.40
CA MET A 129 -18.28 9.81 -24.80
C MET A 129 -18.05 8.46 -25.43
N SER A 130 -17.29 8.38 -26.53
CA SER A 130 -16.86 7.10 -27.10
C SER A 130 -15.78 6.45 -26.21
N PHE A 131 -15.55 5.14 -26.37
CA PHE A 131 -14.48 4.44 -25.65
C PHE A 131 -13.12 5.06 -25.91
N ASP A 132 -12.79 5.36 -27.18
CA ASP A 132 -11.50 5.94 -27.57
C ASP A 132 -11.29 7.33 -26.94
N GLU A 133 -12.35 8.15 -26.86
CA GLU A 133 -12.31 9.46 -26.18
C GLU A 133 -12.15 9.30 -24.66
N ALA A 134 -12.84 8.32 -24.06
CA ALA A 134 -12.73 8.04 -22.64
C ALA A 134 -11.31 7.58 -22.28
N ASP A 135 -10.75 6.63 -23.04
CA ASP A 135 -9.41 6.10 -22.85
C ASP A 135 -8.35 7.20 -23.04
N ALA A 136 -8.41 7.94 -24.15
CA ALA A 136 -7.47 9.04 -24.41
C ALA A 136 -7.57 10.15 -23.36
N THR A 137 -8.78 10.45 -22.87
CA THR A 137 -9.00 11.49 -21.86
C THR A 137 -8.50 11.05 -20.51
N SER A 138 -8.80 9.82 -20.09
CA SER A 138 -8.34 9.28 -18.79
C SER A 138 -6.82 9.21 -18.77
N ASN A 139 -6.17 8.69 -19.79
CA ASN A 139 -4.71 8.61 -19.85
C ASN A 139 -4.06 10.00 -19.79
N ARG A 140 -4.54 10.96 -20.57
CA ARG A 140 -4.01 12.34 -20.57
C ARG A 140 -4.21 13.04 -19.21
N LEU A 141 -5.38 12.92 -18.61
CA LEU A 141 -5.67 13.55 -17.33
C LEU A 141 -4.96 12.84 -16.17
N TYR A 142 -4.83 11.54 -16.24
CA TYR A 142 -4.06 10.76 -15.29
C TYR A 142 -2.59 11.23 -15.24
N GLU A 143 -1.93 11.30 -16.39
CA GLU A 143 -0.57 11.83 -16.52
C GLU A 143 -0.45 13.28 -16.03
N TYR A 144 -1.42 14.14 -16.40
CA TYR A 144 -1.46 15.52 -15.94
C TYR A 144 -1.58 15.62 -14.43
N LEU A 145 -2.48 14.83 -13.81
CA LEU A 145 -2.69 14.85 -12.37
C LEU A 145 -1.48 14.29 -11.62
N LEU A 146 -0.90 13.19 -12.08
CA LEU A 146 0.33 12.65 -11.49
C LEU A 146 1.48 13.68 -11.55
N THR A 147 1.64 14.34 -12.68
CA THR A 147 2.66 15.38 -12.85
C THR A 147 2.42 16.56 -11.91
N ASN A 148 1.17 17.00 -11.74
CA ASN A 148 0.83 18.17 -10.91
C ASN A 148 0.65 17.83 -9.43
N GLN A 149 0.26 16.62 -9.07
CA GLN A 149 0.13 16.20 -7.68
C GLN A 149 1.43 16.44 -6.90
N TYR A 150 2.56 16.20 -7.56
CA TYR A 150 3.87 16.41 -6.97
C TYR A 150 4.49 17.79 -7.27
N SER A 151 3.89 18.62 -8.15
CA SER A 151 4.46 19.92 -8.48
C SER A 151 4.52 20.83 -7.25
N LYS A 152 3.43 20.98 -6.52
CA LYS A 152 3.38 21.76 -5.28
C LYS A 152 4.32 21.19 -4.21
N PHE A 153 4.30 19.88 -4.02
CA PHE A 153 5.18 19.19 -3.07
C PHE A 153 6.66 19.37 -3.44
N ARG A 154 6.99 19.27 -4.72
CA ARG A 154 8.32 19.54 -5.25
C ARG A 154 8.74 21.00 -5.02
N GLU A 155 7.86 21.95 -5.31
CA GLU A 155 8.10 23.38 -5.05
C GLU A 155 8.34 23.66 -3.57
N GLU A 156 7.57 23.08 -2.66
CA GLU A 156 7.75 23.18 -1.21
C GLU A 156 9.10 22.61 -0.77
N ASN A 157 9.50 21.45 -1.28
CA ASN A 157 10.78 20.81 -0.98
C ASN A 157 11.96 21.62 -1.54
N GLN A 158 11.83 22.19 -2.73
CA GLN A 158 12.84 23.05 -3.33
C GLN A 158 12.97 24.38 -2.55
N ALA A 159 11.86 25.02 -2.21
CA ALA A 159 11.84 26.23 -1.39
C ALA A 159 12.50 26.00 -0.02
N PHE A 160 12.23 24.86 0.61
CA PHE A 160 12.89 24.48 1.85
C PHE A 160 14.42 24.42 1.70
N LEU A 161 14.94 23.78 0.65
CA LEU A 161 16.39 23.73 0.39
C LEU A 161 16.98 25.11 0.12
N GLU A 162 16.27 25.97 -0.62
CA GLU A 162 16.70 27.33 -0.90
C GLU A 162 16.75 28.18 0.37
N GLU A 163 15.83 27.96 1.30
CA GLU A 163 15.81 28.64 2.59
C GLU A 163 16.93 28.13 3.48
N LYS A 164 17.15 26.83 3.57
CA LYS A 164 18.26 26.22 4.32
C LYS A 164 19.64 26.68 3.80
N ALA A 165 19.79 26.83 2.51
CA ALA A 165 21.03 27.27 1.92
C ALA A 165 21.44 28.74 2.28
N LYS A 166 20.52 29.53 2.86
CA LYS A 166 20.78 30.91 3.33
C LYS A 166 21.25 30.96 4.78
N GLU A 167 21.12 29.84 5.52
CA GLU A 167 21.56 29.81 6.92
C GLU A 167 23.09 29.82 7.02
N GLU A 168 23.66 30.65 7.91
CA GLU A 168 25.12 30.87 8.02
C GLU A 168 25.92 29.59 8.34
N ASN A 169 25.30 28.61 9.03
CA ASN A 169 25.91 27.36 9.44
C ASN A 169 25.70 26.22 8.43
N VAL A 170 25.02 26.48 7.33
CA VAL A 170 24.72 25.49 6.27
C VAL A 170 25.67 25.73 5.08
N VAL A 171 26.31 24.65 4.66
CA VAL A 171 27.21 24.62 3.51
C VAL A 171 26.54 23.86 2.37
N LYS A 172 26.58 24.47 1.15
CA LYS A 172 26.11 23.83 -0.08
C LYS A 172 27.29 23.30 -0.88
N THR A 173 27.21 22.04 -1.29
CA THR A 173 28.20 21.43 -2.20
C THR A 173 27.85 21.69 -3.67
N GLU A 174 28.76 21.34 -4.58
CA GLU A 174 28.55 21.49 -6.03
C GLU A 174 27.39 20.60 -6.55
N SER A 175 27.16 19.45 -5.94
CA SER A 175 26.06 18.55 -6.30
C SER A 175 24.69 19.04 -5.83
N GLY A 176 24.65 20.04 -4.94
CA GLY A 176 23.43 20.54 -4.33
C GLY A 176 23.12 19.95 -2.94
N LEU A 177 23.93 19.05 -2.42
CA LEU A 177 23.82 18.58 -1.04
C LEU A 177 24.02 19.76 -0.09
N LEU A 178 23.15 19.90 0.92
CA LEU A 178 23.37 20.84 2.01
C LEU A 178 23.74 20.07 3.28
N TYR A 179 24.64 20.66 4.06
CA TYR A 179 25.01 20.09 5.36
C TYR A 179 25.30 21.13 6.42
N GLU A 180 25.05 20.77 7.65
CA GLU A 180 25.34 21.53 8.86
C GLU A 180 26.19 20.67 9.80
N VAL A 181 27.22 21.25 10.39
CA VAL A 181 28.06 20.55 11.36
C VAL A 181 27.49 20.75 12.76
N LEU A 182 26.85 19.72 13.31
CA LEU A 182 26.26 19.76 14.66
C LEU A 182 27.31 19.51 15.74
N LYS A 183 28.30 18.65 15.46
CA LYS A 183 29.38 18.32 16.38
C LYS A 183 30.62 17.91 15.59
N ARG A 184 31.77 18.41 16.00
CA ARG A 184 33.08 17.91 15.51
C ARG A 184 33.57 16.79 16.40
N GLY A 185 34.07 15.73 15.79
CA GLY A 185 34.79 14.65 16.44
C GLY A 185 36.26 15.01 16.65
N HIS A 186 37.10 13.99 16.66
CA HIS A 186 38.54 14.17 16.93
C HIS A 186 39.35 14.55 15.67
N GLY A 187 38.70 14.67 14.51
CA GLY A 187 39.38 14.77 13.24
C GLY A 187 39.99 13.42 12.82
N GLY A 188 40.70 13.42 11.70
CA GLY A 188 41.36 12.21 11.21
C GLY A 188 40.94 11.83 9.78
N PRO A 189 41.11 10.57 9.40
CA PRO A 189 40.78 10.10 8.05
C PRO A 189 39.28 10.23 7.80
N LYS A 190 38.94 10.38 6.51
CA LYS A 190 37.56 10.40 6.03
C LYS A 190 37.30 9.12 5.26
N PRO A 191 36.05 8.61 5.26
CA PRO A 191 35.72 7.44 4.46
C PRO A 191 35.82 7.75 2.96
N LYS A 192 36.05 6.70 2.17
CA LYS A 192 35.99 6.75 0.71
C LYS A 192 34.62 6.29 0.25
N ALA A 193 34.31 6.50 -1.04
CA ALA A 193 33.00 6.17 -1.62
C ALA A 193 32.61 4.69 -1.55
N ASP A 194 33.55 3.80 -1.27
CA ASP A 194 33.39 2.34 -1.15
C ASP A 194 33.64 1.82 0.27
N SER A 195 33.89 2.71 1.23
CA SER A 195 34.19 2.32 2.61
C SER A 195 32.98 1.74 3.32
N ASP A 196 33.21 0.79 4.22
CA ASP A 196 32.26 0.40 5.22
C ASP A 196 32.35 1.33 6.43
N VAL A 197 31.21 1.86 6.86
CA VAL A 197 31.12 2.79 7.98
C VAL A 197 30.10 2.32 9.01
N GLU A 198 30.32 2.69 10.26
CA GLU A 198 29.32 2.55 11.32
C GLU A 198 28.74 3.91 11.65
N VAL A 199 27.41 4.02 11.56
CA VAL A 199 26.69 5.27 11.80
C VAL A 199 25.51 5.06 12.74
N ARG A 200 25.14 6.14 13.46
CA ARG A 200 23.81 6.34 14.01
C ARG A 200 23.11 7.41 13.21
N TYR A 201 21.83 7.26 12.98
CA TYR A 201 21.12 8.25 12.18
C TYR A 201 19.66 8.40 12.58
N ARG A 202 19.08 9.54 12.21
CA ARG A 202 17.66 9.82 12.19
C ARG A 202 17.32 10.49 10.88
N GLY A 203 16.33 9.94 10.17
CA GLY A 203 15.84 10.44 8.89
C GLY A 203 14.42 10.97 9.00
N GLU A 204 14.20 12.17 8.50
CA GLU A 204 12.91 12.89 8.53
C GLU A 204 12.63 13.55 7.18
N LEU A 205 11.35 13.74 6.88
CA LEU A 205 10.89 14.63 5.81
C LEU A 205 10.98 16.09 6.27
N ILE A 206 10.74 17.04 5.35
CA ILE A 206 10.81 18.48 5.66
C ILE A 206 9.78 18.95 6.68
N ASP A 207 8.68 18.21 6.84
CA ASP A 207 7.63 18.45 7.84
C ASP A 207 7.93 17.84 9.22
N GLY A 208 9.08 17.15 9.37
CA GLY A 208 9.49 16.47 10.58
C GLY A 208 8.96 15.04 10.71
N THR A 209 8.22 14.53 9.73
CA THR A 209 7.77 13.13 9.72
C THR A 209 8.95 12.18 9.64
N LYS A 210 9.14 11.36 10.67
CA LYS A 210 10.23 10.39 10.75
C LYS A 210 9.93 9.17 9.87
N PHE A 211 10.86 8.81 8.99
CA PHE A 211 10.78 7.62 8.15
C PHE A 211 11.84 6.56 8.47
N GLY A 212 12.89 6.90 9.23
CA GLY A 212 13.95 5.95 9.58
C GLY A 212 14.82 6.44 10.73
N GLU A 213 15.30 5.50 11.55
CA GLU A 213 16.17 5.82 12.67
C GLU A 213 17.00 4.59 13.08
N SER A 214 18.25 4.80 13.46
CA SER A 214 19.03 3.82 14.23
C SER A 214 19.80 4.52 15.35
N THR A 215 19.43 4.21 16.59
CA THR A 215 20.11 4.70 17.80
C THR A 215 21.32 3.87 18.17
N THR A 216 21.42 2.64 17.66
CA THR A 216 22.61 1.78 17.76
C THR A 216 23.43 1.88 16.48
N PRO A 217 24.78 1.73 16.53
CA PRO A 217 25.59 1.77 15.32
C PRO A 217 25.17 0.68 14.33
N VAL A 218 24.96 1.05 13.08
CA VAL A 218 24.72 0.13 11.96
C VAL A 218 25.86 0.24 10.96
N THR A 219 26.31 -0.90 10.43
CA THR A 219 27.33 -0.94 9.38
C THR A 219 26.68 -0.81 8.02
N LEU A 220 27.16 0.14 7.23
CA LEU A 220 26.70 0.41 5.87
C LEU A 220 27.90 0.54 4.94
N ASN A 221 27.79 0.01 3.71
CA ASN A 221 28.75 0.28 2.65
C ASN A 221 28.32 1.51 1.85
N LEU A 222 29.22 2.48 1.67
CA LEU A 222 28.88 3.76 1.02
C LEU A 222 28.59 3.64 -0.48
N ALA A 223 28.99 2.57 -1.13
CA ALA A 223 28.62 2.30 -2.51
C ALA A 223 27.15 1.80 -2.66
N GLY A 224 26.52 1.36 -1.56
CA GLY A 224 25.16 0.80 -1.55
C GLY A 224 24.08 1.73 -0.98
N VAL A 225 24.42 2.98 -0.65
CA VAL A 225 23.46 3.97 -0.09
C VAL A 225 23.11 5.06 -1.11
N ILE A 226 22.18 5.93 -0.76
CA ILE A 226 21.81 7.08 -1.61
C ILE A 226 23.01 8.01 -1.83
N LYS A 227 23.05 8.67 -2.99
CA LYS A 227 24.19 9.53 -3.40
C LYS A 227 24.54 10.61 -2.35
N GLY A 228 23.53 11.22 -1.75
CA GLY A 228 23.72 12.21 -0.70
C GLY A 228 24.44 11.66 0.53
N TRP A 229 24.25 10.42 0.88
CA TRP A 229 25.00 9.75 1.96
C TRP A 229 26.43 9.43 1.54
N THR A 230 26.62 8.87 0.34
CA THR A 230 27.96 8.60 -0.20
C THR A 230 28.81 9.86 -0.22
N GLU A 231 28.24 10.98 -0.65
CA GLU A 231 28.94 12.28 -0.67
C GLU A 231 29.13 12.85 0.74
N GLY A 232 28.04 12.94 1.51
CA GLY A 232 28.02 13.60 2.81
C GLY A 232 28.97 12.96 3.84
N LEU A 233 28.98 11.62 3.90
CA LEU A 233 29.85 10.89 4.84
C LEU A 233 31.34 11.03 4.51
N GLN A 234 31.73 11.24 3.26
CA GLN A 234 33.11 11.55 2.87
C GLN A 234 33.57 12.94 3.36
N LEU A 235 32.67 13.81 3.83
CA LEU A 235 33.01 15.08 4.45
C LEU A 235 33.31 14.94 5.95
N MET A 236 32.91 13.82 6.57
CA MET A 236 32.97 13.57 8.00
C MET A 236 34.24 12.79 8.40
N SER A 237 34.63 12.96 9.65
CA SER A 237 35.60 12.11 10.35
C SER A 237 34.92 11.39 11.52
N GLU A 238 35.55 10.38 12.11
CA GLU A 238 35.00 9.67 13.26
C GLU A 238 34.66 10.61 14.42
N GLY A 239 33.47 10.41 14.99
CA GLY A 239 32.90 11.21 16.05
C GLY A 239 32.21 12.50 15.61
N ASP A 240 32.25 12.83 14.30
CA ASP A 240 31.49 13.95 13.75
C ASP A 240 29.99 13.61 13.77
N LYS A 241 29.14 14.63 14.01
CA LYS A 241 27.70 14.59 13.84
C LYS A 241 27.28 15.72 12.92
N TYR A 242 26.67 15.37 11.78
CA TYR A 242 26.22 16.33 10.77
C TYR A 242 24.71 16.20 10.59
N ARG A 243 24.09 17.26 10.13
CA ARG A 243 22.76 17.25 9.55
C ARG A 243 22.88 17.47 8.06
N PHE A 244 22.31 16.57 7.28
CA PHE A 244 22.24 16.64 5.84
C PHE A 244 20.83 17.01 5.40
N TYR A 245 20.71 17.89 4.42
CA TYR A 245 19.49 18.17 3.69
C TYR A 245 19.75 17.71 2.26
N ILE A 246 19.17 16.59 1.91
CA ILE A 246 19.48 15.85 0.68
C ILE A 246 18.36 16.09 -0.33
N PRO A 247 18.62 16.79 -1.45
CA PRO A 247 17.66 16.96 -2.52
C PRO A 247 17.30 15.59 -3.13
N ALA A 248 16.10 15.49 -3.71
CA ALA A 248 15.57 14.24 -4.24
C ALA A 248 16.52 13.58 -5.26
N GLU A 249 17.21 14.34 -6.09
CA GLU A 249 18.16 13.86 -7.11
C GLU A 249 19.37 13.11 -6.52
N LEU A 250 19.69 13.40 -5.26
CA LEU A 250 20.72 12.71 -4.48
C LEU A 250 20.16 11.65 -3.54
N ALA A 251 18.84 11.45 -3.57
CA ALA A 251 18.09 10.47 -2.76
C ALA A 251 17.30 9.49 -3.65
N TYR A 252 15.97 9.56 -3.64
CA TYR A 252 15.09 8.63 -4.34
C TYR A 252 14.41 9.21 -5.58
N GLY A 253 14.71 10.46 -5.95
CA GLY A 253 14.30 11.09 -7.21
C GLY A 253 12.79 11.19 -7.40
N GLU A 254 12.38 10.99 -8.65
CA GLU A 254 10.98 11.04 -9.09
C GLU A 254 10.16 9.79 -8.70
N GLN A 255 10.79 8.76 -8.18
CA GLN A 255 10.10 7.52 -7.83
C GLN A 255 9.72 7.45 -6.35
N GLY A 256 10.43 8.19 -5.48
CA GLY A 256 10.29 8.04 -4.04
C GLY A 256 10.76 6.66 -3.54
N ALA A 257 10.43 6.30 -2.30
CA ALA A 257 10.76 4.99 -1.72
C ALA A 257 9.74 4.54 -0.69
N GLY A 258 9.27 3.30 -0.84
CA GLY A 258 8.26 2.75 0.05
C GLY A 258 7.00 3.61 0.12
N GLY A 259 6.12 3.37 1.10
CA GLY A 259 4.92 4.18 1.29
C GLY A 259 5.17 5.55 1.93
N ASN A 260 6.38 5.80 2.47
CA ASN A 260 6.63 6.96 3.33
C ASN A 260 7.43 8.09 2.66
N ILE A 261 8.16 7.82 1.57
CA ILE A 261 8.97 8.83 0.87
C ILE A 261 8.35 9.07 -0.51
N LYS A 262 7.63 10.17 -0.62
CA LYS A 262 6.97 10.58 -1.87
C LYS A 262 8.00 10.93 -2.96
N PRO A 263 7.63 10.87 -4.26
CA PRO A 263 8.40 11.47 -5.34
C PRO A 263 8.82 12.90 -5.01
N HIS A 264 10.05 13.27 -5.40
CA HIS A 264 10.66 14.58 -5.19
C HIS A 264 10.87 15.00 -3.72
N ALA A 265 10.79 14.08 -2.76
CA ALA A 265 11.02 14.40 -1.35
C ALA A 265 12.48 14.77 -1.07
N THR A 266 12.69 15.88 -0.41
CA THR A 266 13.94 16.23 0.27
C THR A 266 14.02 15.47 1.57
N LEU A 267 15.16 14.86 1.85
CA LEU A 267 15.40 14.13 3.08
C LEU A 267 16.29 14.91 4.04
N VAL A 268 15.91 14.93 5.30
CA VAL A 268 16.71 15.52 6.38
C VAL A 268 17.26 14.38 7.23
N PHE A 269 18.58 14.27 7.30
CA PHE A 269 19.23 13.27 8.12
C PHE A 269 20.16 13.90 9.15
N GLU A 270 20.00 13.52 10.40
CA GLU A 270 21.08 13.66 11.38
C GLU A 270 21.89 12.36 11.38
N VAL A 271 23.20 12.47 11.17
CA VAL A 271 24.10 11.31 11.09
C VAL A 271 25.31 11.55 11.99
N GLU A 272 25.60 10.58 12.83
CA GLU A 272 26.85 10.48 13.59
C GLU A 272 27.71 9.38 12.99
N LEU A 273 28.91 9.73 12.53
CA LEU A 273 29.90 8.78 12.04
C LEU A 273 30.66 8.19 13.24
N VAL A 274 30.40 6.92 13.55
CA VAL A 274 30.95 6.26 14.74
C VAL A 274 32.31 5.66 14.46
N ASN A 275 32.47 4.99 13.29
CA ASN A 275 33.70 4.27 12.92
C ASN A 275 33.83 4.14 11.40
N ILE A 276 35.05 4.08 10.90
CA ILE A 276 35.42 3.77 9.50
C ILE A 276 36.14 2.42 9.51
N LYS A 277 35.64 1.45 8.73
CA LYS A 277 36.21 0.08 8.64
C LYS A 277 37.16 -0.07 7.47
#